data_262733837d2aa203cc8e8d4e9dc86772
#
_entry.id   262733837d2aa203cc8e8d4e9dc86772
#
_cell.length_a   1.000
_cell.length_b   1.000
_cell.length_c   1.000
_cell.angle_alpha   90.00
_cell.angle_beta   90.00
_cell.angle_gamma   90.00
#
_symmetry.space_group_name_H-M   'P 1'
#
loop_
_entity.id
_entity.type
_entity.pdbx_description
1 polymer ?
#
loop_
_entity_poly.entity_id
_entity_poly.type
_entity_poly.pdbx_seq_one_letter_code
_entity_poly.pdbx_strand_id
1 'polypeptide(L)'
;MNDLMKGKKGLVMGVANDHSIAWGMAKALHDAGAEMAFTYQGDAFGKRVKPLADSVGAKIVIDCDASNEDDLDTVFSTLEKEWGQLDFIIHAIAYSDKNELQGRYVDTTLDNFLKTMHISCYSFTSVMRRAKELMVEGGSAVTLTYYGAEKVMPNYNVMGVAKAALEASTRYLAADLGAQGIRVNAISAGPMRTLAGAVIGGARKTFKYNTLASPLRRPVELDELGGTGLYLLSDLSGAVTGEIHYVDCGFNAVGMPPHDSLSELAG
;
A
#
# COMPACT_ATOMS: atom_id res chain seq x y z
N MET A 1 20.83 -12.02 -4.72
CA MET A 1 19.58 -11.32 -5.07
C MET A 1 19.79 -9.90 -5.62
N ASN A 2 21.05 -9.48 -5.74
CA ASN A 2 21.39 -8.07 -6.07
C ASN A 2 21.01 -7.59 -7.48
N ASP A 3 20.48 -8.44 -8.35
CA ASP A 3 20.13 -8.09 -9.74
C ASP A 3 18.71 -8.54 -10.14
N LEU A 4 17.87 -8.94 -9.18
CA LEU A 4 16.52 -9.48 -9.45
C LEU A 4 15.62 -8.45 -10.16
N MET A 5 15.79 -7.17 -9.84
CA MET A 5 15.03 -6.05 -10.42
C MET A 5 15.86 -5.19 -11.36
N LYS A 6 17.03 -5.68 -11.81
CA LYS A 6 17.92 -4.92 -12.67
C LYS A 6 17.25 -4.55 -14.01
N GLY A 7 17.26 -3.26 -14.32
CA GLY A 7 16.62 -2.70 -15.51
C GLY A 7 15.11 -2.51 -15.39
N LYS A 8 14.49 -2.92 -14.28
CA LYS A 8 13.07 -2.70 -14.02
C LYS A 8 12.82 -1.29 -13.52
N LYS A 9 11.79 -0.64 -14.04
CA LYS A 9 11.37 0.74 -13.75
C LYS A 9 10.02 0.76 -13.06
N GLY A 10 9.89 1.45 -11.94
CA GLY A 10 8.65 1.45 -11.18
C GLY A 10 8.24 2.78 -10.59
N LEU A 11 6.93 2.95 -10.43
CA LEU A 11 6.32 4.09 -9.76
C LEU A 11 5.99 3.75 -8.31
N VAL A 12 6.45 4.59 -7.38
CA VAL A 12 6.19 4.46 -5.94
C VAL A 12 5.31 5.63 -5.47
N MET A 13 4.11 5.32 -5.03
CA MET A 13 3.13 6.27 -4.53
C MET A 13 2.84 6.01 -3.04
N GLY A 14 2.85 7.07 -2.22
CA GLY A 14 2.44 6.99 -0.81
C GLY A 14 3.59 6.87 0.19
N VAL A 15 4.82 7.22 -0.19
CA VAL A 15 5.88 7.49 0.79
C VAL A 15 5.59 8.80 1.49
N ALA A 16 5.55 8.77 2.83
CA ALA A 16 5.36 9.94 3.68
C ALA A 16 6.60 10.25 4.54
N ASN A 17 7.36 9.22 4.87
CA ASN A 17 8.64 9.24 5.57
C ASN A 17 9.34 7.87 5.46
N ASP A 18 10.48 7.71 6.14
CA ASP A 18 11.30 6.49 6.22
C ASP A 18 10.64 5.31 6.97
N HIS A 19 9.52 5.53 7.65
CA HIS A 19 8.71 4.49 8.30
C HIS A 19 7.51 4.03 7.45
N SER A 20 7.32 4.60 6.26
CA SER A 20 6.25 4.20 5.35
C SER A 20 6.48 2.80 4.79
N ILE A 21 5.43 1.99 4.70
CA ILE A 21 5.51 0.64 4.09
C ILE A 21 6.03 0.75 2.64
N ALA A 22 5.53 1.74 1.89
CA ALA A 22 6.02 2.00 0.53
C ALA A 22 7.53 2.27 0.47
N TRP A 23 8.10 2.91 1.50
CA TRP A 23 9.55 3.12 1.59
C TRP A 23 10.32 1.83 1.86
N GLY A 24 9.82 0.97 2.75
CA GLY A 24 10.42 -0.35 2.98
C GLY A 24 10.47 -1.20 1.71
N MET A 25 9.37 -1.20 0.94
CA MET A 25 9.34 -1.88 -0.36
C MET A 25 10.29 -1.22 -1.36
N ALA A 26 10.31 0.11 -1.46
CA ALA A 26 11.19 0.85 -2.36
C ALA A 26 12.67 0.54 -2.10
N LYS A 27 13.09 0.49 -0.82
CA LYS A 27 14.46 0.09 -0.46
C LYS A 27 14.82 -1.31 -0.93
N ALA A 28 13.95 -2.29 -0.67
CA ALA A 28 14.19 -3.66 -1.08
C ALA A 28 14.29 -3.81 -2.61
N LEU A 29 13.49 -3.07 -3.36
CA LEU A 29 13.53 -3.03 -4.83
C LEU A 29 14.79 -2.32 -5.34
N HIS A 30 15.20 -1.21 -4.72
CA HIS A 30 16.46 -0.52 -5.03
C HIS A 30 17.66 -1.45 -4.82
N ASP A 31 17.74 -2.12 -3.68
CA ASP A 31 18.81 -3.05 -3.34
C ASP A 31 18.86 -4.27 -4.29
N ALA A 32 17.73 -4.57 -4.95
CA ALA A 32 17.61 -5.57 -6.00
C ALA A 32 17.85 -5.02 -7.42
N GLY A 33 18.18 -3.73 -7.58
CA GLY A 33 18.59 -3.11 -8.84
C GLY A 33 17.52 -2.36 -9.62
N ALA A 34 16.35 -2.08 -9.01
CA ALA A 34 15.26 -1.32 -9.65
C ALA A 34 15.58 0.17 -9.75
N GLU A 35 15.11 0.79 -10.83
CA GLU A 35 14.98 2.25 -10.97
C GLU A 35 13.57 2.69 -10.59
N MET A 36 13.44 3.80 -9.86
CA MET A 36 12.13 4.22 -9.32
C MET A 36 11.85 5.70 -9.55
N ALA A 37 10.58 6.01 -9.77
CA ALA A 37 9.99 7.33 -9.67
C ALA A 37 9.12 7.41 -8.41
N PHE A 38 9.03 8.59 -7.80
CA PHE A 38 8.23 8.80 -6.59
C PHE A 38 7.19 9.91 -6.81
N THR A 39 6.04 9.75 -6.17
CA THR A 39 5.09 10.86 -6.01
C THR A 39 4.96 11.25 -4.54
N TYR A 40 4.59 12.51 -4.32
CA TYR A 40 4.24 13.06 -3.02
C TYR A 40 3.11 14.07 -3.18
N GLN A 41 2.39 14.40 -2.13
CA GLN A 41 1.31 15.38 -2.16
C GLN A 41 1.69 16.63 -1.36
N GLY A 42 1.96 17.71 -2.07
CA GLY A 42 2.25 19.04 -1.51
C GLY A 42 3.60 19.15 -0.79
N ASP A 43 3.99 20.38 -0.49
CA ASP A 43 5.32 20.73 0.03
C ASP A 43 5.72 20.03 1.33
N ALA A 44 4.75 19.79 2.21
CA ALA A 44 5.03 19.17 3.51
C ALA A 44 5.54 17.71 3.37
N PHE A 45 4.98 16.95 2.43
CA PHE A 45 5.49 15.61 2.10
C PHE A 45 6.71 15.70 1.19
N GLY A 46 6.74 16.65 0.23
CA GLY A 46 7.88 16.85 -0.67
C GLY A 46 9.21 17.04 0.08
N LYS A 47 9.22 17.80 1.17
CA LYS A 47 10.41 18.00 2.03
C LYS A 47 10.95 16.70 2.64
N ARG A 48 10.12 15.68 2.81
CA ARG A 48 10.50 14.37 3.39
C ARG A 48 10.80 13.34 2.30
N VAL A 49 10.01 13.35 1.22
CA VAL A 49 10.11 12.34 0.16
C VAL A 49 11.31 12.58 -0.74
N LYS A 50 11.60 13.84 -1.11
CA LYS A 50 12.74 14.17 -1.99
C LYS A 50 14.09 13.65 -1.46
N PRO A 51 14.48 13.87 -0.19
CA PRO A 51 15.73 13.31 0.32
C PRO A 51 15.77 11.77 0.32
N LEU A 52 14.63 11.11 0.55
CA LEU A 52 14.53 9.65 0.48
C LEU A 52 14.69 9.16 -0.95
N ALA A 53 14.01 9.78 -1.90
CA ALA A 53 14.14 9.48 -3.33
C ALA A 53 15.58 9.68 -3.82
N ASP A 54 16.22 10.77 -3.41
CA ASP A 54 17.63 11.05 -3.72
C ASP A 54 18.57 9.94 -3.18
N SER A 55 18.28 9.40 -1.99
CA SER A 55 19.11 8.35 -1.37
C SER A 55 19.11 7.02 -2.12
N VAL A 56 18.11 6.78 -2.97
CA VAL A 56 17.99 5.62 -3.87
C VAL A 56 18.22 6.01 -5.34
N GLY A 57 18.78 7.20 -5.61
CA GLY A 57 19.15 7.66 -6.94
C GLY A 57 17.97 7.97 -7.87
N ALA A 58 16.77 8.16 -7.33
CA ALA A 58 15.58 8.47 -8.12
C ALA A 58 15.67 9.88 -8.72
N LYS A 59 15.47 9.98 -10.04
CA LYS A 59 15.53 11.25 -10.77
C LYS A 59 14.16 11.89 -10.99
N ILE A 60 13.10 11.11 -10.89
CA ILE A 60 11.72 11.52 -11.14
C ILE A 60 10.98 11.56 -9.80
N VAL A 61 10.65 12.76 -9.33
CA VAL A 61 9.95 12.99 -8.06
C VAL A 61 8.90 14.08 -8.28
N ILE A 62 7.62 13.70 -8.32
CA ILE A 62 6.52 14.54 -8.83
C ILE A 62 5.53 14.84 -7.71
N ASP A 63 5.10 16.11 -7.61
CA ASP A 63 3.94 16.48 -6.78
C ASP A 63 2.67 15.95 -7.45
N CYS A 64 1.85 15.19 -6.70
CA CYS A 64 0.65 14.56 -7.24
C CYS A 64 -0.37 14.32 -6.12
N ASP A 65 -1.53 14.88 -6.26
CA ASP A 65 -2.72 14.46 -5.52
C ASP A 65 -3.38 13.30 -6.27
N ALA A 66 -3.37 12.11 -5.69
CA ALA A 66 -3.96 10.92 -6.31
C ALA A 66 -5.49 10.99 -6.52
N SER A 67 -6.15 12.02 -5.98
CA SER A 67 -7.56 12.32 -6.26
C SER A 67 -7.77 13.30 -7.43
N ASN A 68 -6.69 13.84 -7.97
CA ASN A 68 -6.71 14.74 -9.12
C ASN A 68 -6.28 14.00 -10.38
N GLU A 69 -7.20 13.88 -11.34
CA GLU A 69 -6.94 13.16 -12.59
C GLU A 69 -5.85 13.87 -13.44
N ASP A 70 -5.81 15.22 -13.45
CA ASP A 70 -4.79 15.98 -14.19
C ASP A 70 -3.39 15.78 -13.62
N ASP A 71 -3.27 15.65 -12.28
CA ASP A 71 -2.00 15.33 -11.64
C ASP A 71 -1.53 13.92 -12.03
N LEU A 72 -2.45 12.95 -12.06
CA LEU A 72 -2.15 11.59 -12.51
C LEU A 72 -1.73 11.60 -14.00
N ASP A 73 -2.41 12.34 -14.87
CA ASP A 73 -2.04 12.49 -16.28
C ASP A 73 -0.63 13.07 -16.42
N THR A 74 -0.27 14.05 -15.57
CA THR A 74 1.08 14.63 -15.53
C THR A 74 2.12 13.60 -15.12
N VAL A 75 1.85 12.77 -14.11
CA VAL A 75 2.76 11.69 -13.68
C VAL A 75 3.01 10.73 -14.84
N PHE A 76 1.97 10.19 -15.46
CA PHE A 76 2.11 9.17 -16.49
C PHE A 76 2.71 9.71 -17.79
N SER A 77 2.39 10.93 -18.21
CA SER A 77 3.04 11.58 -19.37
C SER A 77 4.52 11.84 -19.12
N THR A 78 4.90 12.15 -17.87
CA THR A 78 6.32 12.29 -17.50
C THR A 78 7.05 10.94 -17.58
N LEU A 79 6.45 9.87 -17.04
CA LEU A 79 7.03 8.52 -17.11
C LEU A 79 7.16 8.02 -18.55
N GLU A 80 6.16 8.27 -19.39
CA GLU A 80 6.20 7.96 -20.81
C GLU A 80 7.37 8.66 -21.50
N LYS A 81 7.52 9.96 -21.29
CA LYS A 81 8.58 10.77 -21.88
C LYS A 81 9.98 10.35 -21.43
N GLU A 82 10.17 10.10 -20.13
CA GLU A 82 11.49 9.83 -19.54
C GLU A 82 11.90 8.35 -19.66
N TRP A 83 10.94 7.44 -19.62
CA TRP A 83 11.19 6.00 -19.57
C TRP A 83 10.61 5.21 -20.76
N GLY A 84 9.47 5.65 -21.30
CA GLY A 84 8.74 4.95 -22.36
C GLY A 84 8.11 3.62 -21.94
N GLN A 85 8.42 3.13 -20.73
CA GLN A 85 7.89 1.88 -20.18
C GLN A 85 7.80 1.92 -18.65
N LEU A 86 7.00 1.03 -18.09
CA LEU A 86 6.84 0.83 -16.65
C LEU A 86 6.72 -0.67 -16.37
N ASP A 87 7.47 -1.17 -15.39
CA ASP A 87 7.47 -2.59 -15.02
C ASP A 87 6.67 -2.86 -13.75
N PHE A 88 6.64 -1.89 -12.80
CA PHE A 88 5.91 -2.11 -11.55
C PHE A 88 5.35 -0.84 -10.92
N ILE A 89 4.34 -1.05 -10.06
CA ILE A 89 3.71 0.02 -9.25
C ILE A 89 3.59 -0.41 -7.80
N ILE A 90 3.93 0.51 -6.90
CA ILE A 90 3.54 0.51 -5.50
C ILE A 90 2.51 1.61 -5.29
N HIS A 91 1.27 1.21 -4.97
CA HIS A 91 0.19 2.11 -4.62
C HIS A 91 -0.13 2.00 -3.13
N ALA A 92 0.39 2.95 -2.34
CA ALA A 92 0.23 2.98 -0.89
C ALA A 92 -0.53 4.24 -0.43
N ILE A 93 -1.63 4.54 -1.11
CA ILE A 93 -2.46 5.73 -0.88
C ILE A 93 -3.69 5.36 -0.06
N ALA A 94 -4.00 6.17 0.95
CA ALA A 94 -5.24 6.10 1.70
C ALA A 94 -5.52 7.42 2.41
N TYR A 95 -6.79 7.80 2.49
CA TYR A 95 -7.25 8.97 3.22
C TYR A 95 -8.68 8.78 3.73
N SER A 96 -8.94 9.26 4.94
CA SER A 96 -10.27 9.51 5.48
C SER A 96 -10.19 10.65 6.50
N ASP A 97 -11.30 11.34 6.77
CA ASP A 97 -11.35 12.29 7.88
C ASP A 97 -11.16 11.55 9.21
N LYS A 98 -10.09 11.90 9.93
CA LYS A 98 -9.73 11.29 11.21
C LYS A 98 -10.83 11.41 12.26
N ASN A 99 -11.66 12.47 12.19
CA ASN A 99 -12.73 12.68 13.14
C ASN A 99 -13.87 11.68 12.94
N GLU A 100 -14.08 11.17 11.73
CA GLU A 100 -15.11 10.20 11.40
C GLU A 100 -14.60 8.74 11.46
N LEU A 101 -13.30 8.53 11.64
CA LEU A 101 -12.77 7.19 11.97
C LEU A 101 -13.09 6.77 13.42
N GLN A 102 -13.39 7.74 14.28
CA GLN A 102 -13.83 7.48 15.65
C GLN A 102 -15.37 7.48 15.73
N GLY A 103 -15.92 6.85 16.76
CA GLY A 103 -17.37 6.77 16.96
C GLY A 103 -18.01 5.63 16.17
N ARG A 104 -19.26 5.81 15.75
CA ARG A 104 -20.05 4.77 15.09
C ARG A 104 -19.96 4.90 13.58
N TYR A 105 -19.76 3.77 12.91
CA TYR A 105 -19.72 3.75 11.43
C TYR A 105 -21.02 4.29 10.79
N VAL A 106 -22.18 4.02 11.41
CA VAL A 106 -23.48 4.46 10.90
C VAL A 106 -23.61 5.99 10.80
N ASP A 107 -22.78 6.74 11.51
CA ASP A 107 -22.78 8.20 11.53
C ASP A 107 -21.83 8.81 10.48
N THR A 108 -21.19 7.98 9.63
CA THR A 108 -20.32 8.42 8.53
C THR A 108 -21.09 9.31 7.55
N THR A 109 -20.58 10.50 7.28
CA THR A 109 -21.18 11.42 6.31
C THR A 109 -20.99 10.93 4.86
N LEU A 110 -21.89 11.30 3.97
CA LEU A 110 -21.77 10.98 2.54
C LEU A 110 -20.49 11.58 1.94
N ASP A 111 -20.16 12.81 2.31
CA ASP A 111 -18.98 13.52 1.80
C ASP A 111 -17.68 12.79 2.16
N ASN A 112 -17.51 12.39 3.43
CA ASN A 112 -16.33 11.62 3.83
C ASN A 112 -16.35 10.21 3.23
N PHE A 113 -17.52 9.56 3.12
CA PHE A 113 -17.65 8.27 2.45
C PHE A 113 -17.13 8.34 1.01
N LEU A 114 -17.64 9.29 0.21
CA LEU A 114 -17.23 9.46 -1.18
C LEU A 114 -15.75 9.80 -1.30
N LYS A 115 -15.24 10.71 -0.46
CA LYS A 115 -13.83 11.09 -0.46
C LYS A 115 -12.91 9.92 -0.07
N THR A 116 -13.29 9.15 0.95
CA THR A 116 -12.54 7.97 1.38
C THR A 116 -12.50 6.92 0.28
N MET A 117 -13.63 6.62 -0.35
CA MET A 117 -13.71 5.66 -1.45
C MET A 117 -12.90 6.12 -2.67
N HIS A 118 -12.98 7.41 -3.02
CA HIS A 118 -12.22 7.97 -4.13
C HIS A 118 -10.72 7.81 -3.92
N ILE A 119 -10.19 8.30 -2.77
CA ILE A 119 -8.75 8.32 -2.52
C ILE A 119 -8.21 6.94 -2.16
N SER A 120 -8.95 6.15 -1.35
CA SER A 120 -8.42 4.90 -0.79
C SER A 120 -8.75 3.65 -1.61
N CYS A 121 -9.60 3.77 -2.64
CA CYS A 121 -9.98 2.67 -3.51
C CYS A 121 -9.87 3.04 -4.99
N TYR A 122 -10.66 4.02 -5.47
CA TYR A 122 -10.72 4.33 -6.90
C TYR A 122 -9.40 4.86 -7.46
N SER A 123 -8.59 5.57 -6.69
CA SER A 123 -7.28 6.05 -7.11
C SER A 123 -6.39 4.92 -7.66
N PHE A 124 -6.47 3.72 -7.07
CA PHE A 124 -5.74 2.55 -7.59
C PHE A 124 -6.22 2.15 -8.98
N THR A 125 -7.53 2.11 -9.19
CA THR A 125 -8.10 1.83 -10.52
C THR A 125 -7.69 2.90 -11.55
N SER A 126 -7.72 4.18 -11.15
CA SER A 126 -7.31 5.30 -12.01
C SER A 126 -5.83 5.24 -12.37
N VAL A 127 -4.97 4.89 -11.41
CA VAL A 127 -3.54 4.64 -11.64
C VAL A 127 -3.33 3.47 -12.62
N MET A 128 -3.98 2.33 -12.40
CA MET A 128 -3.83 1.15 -13.26
C MET A 128 -4.36 1.36 -14.68
N ARG A 129 -5.43 2.16 -14.85
CA ARG A 129 -5.94 2.56 -16.17
C ARG A 129 -4.87 3.23 -17.04
N ARG A 130 -4.00 4.04 -16.44
CA ARG A 130 -2.89 4.72 -17.11
C ARG A 130 -1.66 3.83 -17.25
N ALA A 131 -1.35 3.12 -16.18
CA ALA A 131 -0.16 2.28 -16.12
C ALA A 131 -0.12 1.18 -17.19
N LYS A 132 -1.26 0.57 -17.49
CA LYS A 132 -1.36 -0.51 -18.50
C LYS A 132 -0.87 -0.08 -19.88
N GLU A 133 -0.94 1.20 -20.21
CA GLU A 133 -0.44 1.72 -21.50
C GLU A 133 1.10 1.76 -21.56
N LEU A 134 1.78 1.84 -20.41
CA LEU A 134 3.24 1.81 -20.30
C LEU A 134 3.78 0.42 -19.93
N MET A 135 2.93 -0.51 -19.47
CA MET A 135 3.30 -1.87 -19.12
C MET A 135 3.18 -2.81 -20.35
N VAL A 136 3.83 -2.42 -21.45
CA VAL A 136 3.69 -3.09 -22.76
C VAL A 136 4.26 -4.51 -22.79
N GLU A 137 5.21 -4.83 -21.92
CA GLU A 137 5.82 -6.16 -21.76
C GLU A 137 5.26 -6.90 -20.52
N GLY A 138 4.07 -6.51 -20.07
CA GLY A 138 3.53 -6.95 -18.79
C GLY A 138 4.09 -6.14 -17.62
N GLY A 139 3.83 -6.59 -16.40
CA GLY A 139 4.30 -5.90 -15.20
C GLY A 139 3.62 -6.38 -13.93
N SER A 140 3.85 -5.67 -12.83
CA SER A 140 3.22 -6.00 -11.55
C SER A 140 2.84 -4.77 -10.74
N ALA A 141 1.67 -4.80 -10.12
CA ALA A 141 1.21 -3.77 -9.21
C ALA A 141 0.87 -4.34 -7.84
N VAL A 142 1.25 -3.60 -6.79
CA VAL A 142 0.89 -3.91 -5.42
C VAL A 142 0.22 -2.71 -4.79
N THR A 143 -0.95 -2.95 -4.16
CA THR A 143 -1.58 -1.97 -3.26
C THR A 143 -1.54 -2.45 -1.82
N LEU A 144 -1.83 -1.54 -0.86
CA LEU A 144 -1.84 -1.84 0.57
C LEU A 144 -3.26 -1.90 1.09
N THR A 145 -3.60 -3.00 1.73
CA THR A 145 -4.84 -3.21 2.49
C THR A 145 -4.57 -3.52 3.96
N TYR A 146 -5.60 -3.80 4.71
CA TYR A 146 -5.52 -4.14 6.12
C TYR A 146 -6.67 -5.09 6.48
N TYR A 147 -6.46 -5.94 7.46
CA TYR A 147 -7.44 -6.93 7.93
C TYR A 147 -8.82 -6.34 8.30
N GLY A 148 -8.88 -5.02 8.52
CA GLY A 148 -10.13 -4.28 8.65
C GLY A 148 -11.04 -4.32 7.41
N ALA A 149 -10.58 -4.81 6.27
CA ALA A 149 -11.39 -5.10 5.09
C ALA A 149 -12.30 -6.32 5.29
N GLU A 150 -11.87 -7.30 6.08
CA GLU A 150 -12.62 -8.53 6.36
C GLU A 150 -13.32 -8.53 7.72
N LYS A 151 -12.67 -7.96 8.72
CA LYS A 151 -13.15 -7.97 10.11
C LYS A 151 -13.30 -6.55 10.64
N VAL A 152 -14.31 -6.34 11.46
CA VAL A 152 -14.50 -5.03 12.09
C VAL A 152 -13.34 -4.74 13.04
N MET A 153 -12.62 -3.67 12.75
CA MET A 153 -11.53 -3.17 13.58
C MET A 153 -11.96 -1.86 14.26
N PRO A 154 -11.73 -1.69 15.57
CA PRO A 154 -12.09 -0.48 16.28
C PRO A 154 -11.47 0.77 15.62
N ASN A 155 -12.27 1.84 15.47
CA ASN A 155 -11.86 3.12 14.90
C ASN A 155 -11.33 3.05 13.46
N TYR A 156 -11.73 2.05 12.69
CA TYR A 156 -11.39 1.92 11.28
C TYR A 156 -12.56 2.29 10.36
N ASN A 157 -13.79 2.10 10.81
CA ASN A 157 -15.06 2.57 10.22
C ASN A 157 -15.08 2.52 8.68
N VAL A 158 -15.33 3.66 8.02
CA VAL A 158 -15.42 3.78 6.56
C VAL A 158 -14.15 3.33 5.82
N MET A 159 -12.98 3.42 6.46
CA MET A 159 -11.74 2.92 5.88
C MET A 159 -11.80 1.39 5.68
N GLY A 160 -12.43 0.64 6.59
CA GLY A 160 -12.65 -0.80 6.42
C GLY A 160 -13.46 -1.11 5.17
N VAL A 161 -14.53 -0.34 4.93
CA VAL A 161 -15.35 -0.47 3.72
C VAL A 161 -14.54 -0.14 2.47
N ALA A 162 -13.75 0.93 2.51
CA ALA A 162 -12.88 1.30 1.38
C ALA A 162 -11.81 0.23 1.09
N LYS A 163 -11.24 -0.39 2.13
CA LYS A 163 -10.26 -1.48 1.95
C LYS A 163 -10.91 -2.77 1.43
N ALA A 164 -12.14 -3.10 1.84
CA ALA A 164 -12.90 -4.20 1.24
C ALA A 164 -13.17 -3.97 -0.25
N ALA A 165 -13.54 -2.75 -0.63
CA ALA A 165 -13.70 -2.36 -2.02
C ALA A 165 -12.37 -2.41 -2.80
N LEU A 166 -11.24 -1.98 -2.19
CA LEU A 166 -9.91 -2.05 -2.77
C LEU A 166 -9.47 -3.50 -3.04
N GLU A 167 -9.75 -4.42 -2.12
CA GLU A 167 -9.47 -5.86 -2.31
C GLU A 167 -10.32 -6.46 -3.43
N ALA A 168 -11.58 -6.06 -3.54
CA ALA A 168 -12.41 -6.44 -4.68
C ALA A 168 -11.82 -5.86 -5.98
N SER A 169 -11.47 -4.56 -6.01
CA SER A 169 -10.83 -3.91 -7.16
C SER A 169 -9.53 -4.60 -7.58
N THR A 170 -8.71 -5.07 -6.62
CA THR A 170 -7.49 -5.84 -6.90
C THR A 170 -7.81 -7.09 -7.74
N ARG A 171 -8.84 -7.84 -7.38
CA ARG A 171 -9.27 -9.05 -8.11
C ARG A 171 -9.81 -8.74 -9.50
N TYR A 172 -10.63 -7.68 -9.63
CA TYR A 172 -11.16 -7.25 -10.93
C TYR A 172 -10.05 -6.74 -11.85
N LEU A 173 -9.13 -5.91 -11.35
CA LEU A 173 -7.98 -5.44 -12.13
C LEU A 173 -7.06 -6.60 -12.55
N ALA A 174 -6.86 -7.59 -11.69
CA ALA A 174 -6.09 -8.79 -12.02
C ALA A 174 -6.73 -9.57 -13.16
N ALA A 175 -8.07 -9.71 -13.15
CA ALA A 175 -8.81 -10.38 -14.22
C ALA A 175 -8.76 -9.60 -15.54
N ASP A 176 -8.93 -8.28 -15.49
CA ASP A 176 -8.95 -7.41 -16.66
C ASP A 176 -7.58 -7.32 -17.35
N LEU A 177 -6.51 -7.25 -16.57
CA LEU A 177 -5.16 -6.96 -17.05
C LEU A 177 -4.28 -8.21 -17.24
N GLY A 178 -4.73 -9.36 -16.73
CA GLY A 178 -3.96 -10.61 -16.77
C GLY A 178 -3.59 -11.07 -18.17
N ALA A 179 -4.47 -10.90 -19.15
CA ALA A 179 -4.19 -11.23 -20.56
C ALA A 179 -3.07 -10.36 -21.18
N GLN A 180 -2.77 -9.22 -20.57
CA GLN A 180 -1.66 -8.33 -20.95
C GLN A 180 -0.37 -8.66 -20.18
N GLY A 181 -0.34 -9.73 -19.38
CA GLY A 181 0.81 -10.10 -18.56
C GLY A 181 0.99 -9.21 -17.31
N ILE A 182 -0.03 -8.42 -16.94
CA ILE A 182 0.03 -7.52 -15.79
C ILE A 182 -0.59 -8.22 -14.57
N ARG A 183 0.20 -8.39 -13.50
CA ARG A 183 -0.23 -8.97 -12.23
C ARG A 183 -0.62 -7.87 -11.26
N VAL A 184 -1.71 -8.05 -10.54
CA VAL A 184 -2.23 -7.07 -9.58
C VAL A 184 -2.53 -7.77 -8.27
N ASN A 185 -1.85 -7.35 -7.18
CA ASN A 185 -1.98 -7.96 -5.86
C ASN A 185 -2.12 -6.89 -4.78
N ALA A 186 -2.54 -7.30 -3.58
CA ALA A 186 -2.58 -6.45 -2.41
C ALA A 186 -1.79 -7.09 -1.25
N ILE A 187 -1.10 -6.28 -0.45
CA ILE A 187 -0.50 -6.69 0.81
C ILE A 187 -1.41 -6.23 1.95
N SER A 188 -1.92 -7.18 2.73
CA SER A 188 -2.62 -6.93 3.98
C SER A 188 -1.58 -6.93 5.12
N ALA A 189 -1.10 -5.73 5.46
CA ALA A 189 -0.05 -5.54 6.45
C ALA A 189 -0.63 -5.51 7.88
N GLY A 190 0.04 -6.14 8.83
CA GLY A 190 -0.24 -5.96 10.25
C GLY A 190 -0.05 -4.49 10.69
N PRO A 191 -0.56 -4.10 11.88
CA PRO A 191 -0.42 -2.74 12.36
C PRO A 191 1.04 -2.32 12.48
N MET A 192 1.39 -1.21 11.82
CA MET A 192 2.73 -0.62 11.83
C MET A 192 2.71 0.80 12.42
N ARG A 193 3.84 1.22 12.98
CA ARG A 193 4.02 2.58 13.50
C ARG A 193 4.32 3.56 12.37
N THR A 194 3.35 3.74 11.47
CA THR A 194 3.42 4.69 10.35
C THR A 194 2.65 5.98 10.66
N LEU A 195 2.86 7.03 9.87
CA LEU A 195 2.04 8.25 9.96
C LEU A 195 0.56 7.96 9.72
N ALA A 196 0.23 7.11 8.76
CA ALA A 196 -1.14 6.68 8.48
C ALA A 196 -1.75 5.91 9.67
N GLY A 197 -0.99 4.99 10.29
CA GLY A 197 -1.43 4.26 11.47
C GLY A 197 -1.65 5.14 12.70
N ALA A 198 -0.88 6.22 12.85
CA ALA A 198 -1.00 7.15 13.98
C ALA A 198 -2.31 7.95 13.99
N VAL A 199 -2.99 8.09 12.85
CA VAL A 199 -4.27 8.79 12.73
C VAL A 199 -5.44 7.96 13.30
N ILE A 200 -5.28 6.63 13.39
CA ILE A 200 -6.30 5.71 13.88
C ILE A 200 -6.40 5.83 15.41
N GLY A 201 -7.57 6.17 15.92
CA GLY A 201 -7.82 6.26 17.35
C GLY A 201 -7.54 4.92 18.05
N GLY A 202 -6.78 4.95 19.15
CA GLY A 202 -6.46 3.72 19.90
C GLY A 202 -5.36 2.86 19.27
N ALA A 203 -4.60 3.37 18.31
CA ALA A 203 -3.54 2.64 17.58
C ALA A 203 -2.59 1.86 18.51
N ARG A 204 -2.21 2.41 19.67
CA ARG A 204 -1.36 1.72 20.65
C ARG A 204 -1.99 0.43 21.19
N LYS A 205 -3.31 0.48 21.46
CA LYS A 205 -4.06 -0.69 21.98
C LYS A 205 -4.19 -1.75 20.89
N THR A 206 -4.53 -1.35 19.67
CA THR A 206 -4.58 -2.23 18.50
C THR A 206 -3.24 -2.89 18.23
N PHE A 207 -2.15 -2.12 18.30
CA PHE A 207 -0.79 -2.64 18.13
C PHE A 207 -0.42 -3.66 19.22
N LYS A 208 -0.67 -3.33 20.51
CA LYS A 208 -0.44 -4.27 21.64
C LYS A 208 -1.26 -5.55 21.48
N TYR A 209 -2.55 -5.40 21.16
CA TYR A 209 -3.45 -6.54 20.96
C TYR A 209 -2.96 -7.45 19.82
N ASN A 210 -2.65 -6.86 18.66
CA ASN A 210 -2.15 -7.60 17.50
C ASN A 210 -0.86 -8.36 17.84
N THR A 211 0.10 -7.70 18.51
CA THR A 211 1.36 -8.32 18.94
C THR A 211 1.12 -9.52 19.86
N LEU A 212 0.22 -9.40 20.82
CA LEU A 212 -0.06 -10.47 21.81
C LEU A 212 -0.91 -11.60 21.21
N ALA A 213 -1.79 -11.29 20.26
CA ALA A 213 -2.71 -12.24 19.67
C ALA A 213 -2.12 -13.00 18.47
N SER A 214 -1.15 -12.41 17.75
CA SER A 214 -0.56 -13.05 16.58
C SER A 214 0.31 -14.27 16.95
N PRO A 215 0.34 -15.33 16.13
CA PRO A 215 1.15 -16.52 16.35
C PRO A 215 2.62 -16.25 16.60
N LEU A 216 3.24 -15.31 15.86
CA LEU A 216 4.67 -14.97 16.03
C LEU A 216 4.95 -14.06 17.24
N ARG A 217 3.92 -13.57 17.96
CA ARG A 217 4.03 -12.78 19.20
C ARG A 217 4.94 -11.55 19.09
N ARG A 218 5.03 -10.98 17.93
CA ARG A 218 5.79 -9.77 17.64
C ARG A 218 5.11 -8.92 16.58
N PRO A 219 5.47 -7.63 16.47
CA PRO A 219 5.03 -6.82 15.33
C PRO A 219 5.68 -7.28 14.03
N VAL A 220 5.10 -6.85 12.91
CA VAL A 220 5.72 -6.91 11.58
C VAL A 220 6.82 -5.86 11.50
N GLU A 221 7.95 -6.22 10.90
CA GLU A 221 9.05 -5.30 10.64
C GLU A 221 8.97 -4.75 9.20
N LEU A 222 9.53 -3.55 8.98
CA LEU A 222 9.45 -2.88 7.69
C LEU A 222 10.17 -3.66 6.57
N ASP A 223 11.27 -4.30 6.90
CA ASP A 223 12.06 -5.10 5.96
C ASP A 223 11.32 -6.38 5.52
N GLU A 224 10.43 -6.93 6.37
CA GLU A 224 9.57 -8.08 6.01
C GLU A 224 8.53 -7.70 4.95
N LEU A 225 7.96 -6.49 5.08
CA LEU A 225 7.09 -5.91 4.05
C LEU A 225 7.87 -5.57 2.78
N GLY A 226 9.11 -5.11 2.93
CA GLY A 226 10.04 -4.91 1.82
C GLY A 226 10.28 -6.20 1.04
N GLY A 227 10.59 -7.30 1.72
CA GLY A 227 10.80 -8.61 1.13
C GLY A 227 9.56 -9.15 0.41
N THR A 228 8.37 -8.97 1.01
CA THR A 228 7.09 -9.33 0.38
C THR A 228 6.80 -8.49 -0.86
N GLY A 229 7.06 -7.18 -0.79
CA GLY A 229 6.94 -6.28 -1.94
C GLY A 229 7.85 -6.71 -3.09
N LEU A 230 9.12 -7.02 -2.79
CA LEU A 230 10.08 -7.52 -3.76
C LEU A 230 9.59 -8.85 -4.40
N TYR A 231 9.09 -9.79 -3.60
CA TYR A 231 8.51 -11.05 -4.11
C TYR A 231 7.35 -10.78 -5.09
N LEU A 232 6.35 -9.99 -4.67
CA LEU A 232 5.14 -9.75 -5.47
C LEU A 232 5.40 -8.91 -6.73
N LEU A 233 6.41 -8.05 -6.72
CA LEU A 233 6.74 -7.15 -7.84
C LEU A 233 7.80 -7.72 -8.78
N SER A 234 8.47 -8.81 -8.41
CA SER A 234 9.46 -9.50 -9.25
C SER A 234 8.88 -10.72 -9.96
N ASP A 235 9.68 -11.32 -10.83
CA ASP A 235 9.35 -12.54 -11.57
C ASP A 235 9.22 -13.78 -10.67
N LEU A 236 9.66 -13.70 -9.41
CA LEU A 236 9.49 -14.78 -8.41
C LEU A 236 8.02 -15.11 -8.16
N SER A 237 7.12 -14.18 -8.36
CA SER A 237 5.67 -14.34 -8.19
C SER A 237 4.92 -14.42 -9.53
N GLY A 238 5.55 -14.91 -10.60
CA GLY A 238 5.03 -14.90 -11.97
C GLY A 238 3.65 -15.53 -12.15
N ALA A 239 3.22 -16.41 -11.26
CA ALA A 239 1.89 -17.04 -11.28
C ALA A 239 0.93 -16.48 -10.20
N VAL A 240 1.27 -15.37 -9.53
CA VAL A 240 0.48 -14.78 -8.44
C VAL A 240 -0.17 -13.48 -8.91
N THR A 241 -1.49 -13.47 -9.03
CA THR A 241 -2.31 -12.31 -9.35
C THR A 241 -3.69 -12.42 -8.71
N GLY A 242 -4.28 -11.28 -8.32
CA GLY A 242 -5.55 -11.23 -7.58
C GLY A 242 -5.44 -11.63 -6.11
N GLU A 243 -4.22 -11.79 -5.60
CA GLU A 243 -3.93 -12.25 -4.24
C GLU A 243 -4.05 -11.09 -3.23
N ILE A 244 -4.61 -11.40 -2.07
CA ILE A 244 -4.54 -10.58 -0.87
C ILE A 244 -3.55 -11.27 0.08
N HIS A 245 -2.32 -10.80 0.06
CA HIS A 245 -1.22 -11.45 0.76
C HIS A 245 -1.05 -10.89 2.18
N TYR A 246 -1.25 -11.74 3.19
CA TYR A 246 -1.15 -11.33 4.59
C TYR A 246 0.29 -11.32 5.08
N VAL A 247 0.71 -10.17 5.62
CA VAL A 247 1.99 -9.95 6.30
C VAL A 247 1.68 -9.33 7.66
N ASP A 248 1.24 -10.15 8.61
CA ASP A 248 0.68 -9.72 9.89
C ASP A 248 1.08 -10.61 11.07
N CYS A 249 2.18 -11.33 10.93
CA CYS A 249 2.66 -12.32 11.91
C CYS A 249 1.65 -13.43 12.21
N GLY A 250 0.72 -13.72 11.28
CA GLY A 250 -0.30 -14.76 11.38
C GLY A 250 -1.56 -14.31 12.11
N PHE A 251 -1.72 -13.01 12.41
CA PHE A 251 -2.90 -12.51 13.14
C PHE A 251 -4.22 -12.87 12.43
N ASN A 252 -4.28 -12.78 11.10
CA ASN A 252 -5.49 -13.09 10.34
C ASN A 252 -5.99 -14.53 10.52
N ALA A 253 -5.09 -15.47 10.85
CA ALA A 253 -5.42 -16.89 11.00
C ALA A 253 -5.99 -17.23 12.39
N VAL A 254 -5.99 -16.28 13.34
CA VAL A 254 -6.33 -16.53 14.74
C VAL A 254 -7.77 -16.10 15.02
N GLY A 255 -8.60 -17.03 15.47
CA GLY A 255 -9.98 -16.75 15.92
C GLY A 255 -10.05 -16.19 17.36
N MET A 256 -9.10 -16.54 18.20
CA MET A 256 -9.01 -16.10 19.61
C MET A 256 -7.55 -16.01 20.05
N PRO A 257 -7.19 -14.97 20.84
CA PRO A 257 -5.84 -14.90 21.43
C PRO A 257 -5.55 -16.10 22.33
N PRO A 258 -4.30 -16.53 22.44
CA PRO A 258 -3.92 -17.56 23.38
C PRO A 258 -4.20 -17.18 24.82
N HIS A 259 -4.52 -18.17 25.66
CA HIS A 259 -4.94 -17.96 27.06
C HIS A 259 -3.91 -17.19 27.91
N ASP A 260 -2.64 -17.40 27.70
CA ASP A 260 -1.55 -16.66 28.37
C ASP A 260 -1.55 -15.17 28.02
N SER A 261 -1.93 -14.80 26.78
CA SER A 261 -2.05 -13.39 26.38
C SER A 261 -3.28 -12.69 26.93
N LEU A 262 -4.33 -13.40 27.29
CA LEU A 262 -5.57 -12.79 27.82
C LEU A 262 -5.32 -12.06 29.14
N SER A 263 -4.46 -12.58 30.01
CA SER A 263 -4.09 -11.93 31.27
C SER A 263 -3.33 -10.61 31.03
N GLU A 264 -2.48 -10.53 30.02
CA GLU A 264 -1.74 -9.32 29.67
C GLU A 264 -2.60 -8.26 28.95
N LEU A 265 -3.71 -8.68 28.34
CA LEU A 265 -4.67 -7.79 27.69
C LEU A 265 -5.66 -7.20 28.68
N ALA A 266 -5.91 -7.85 29.82
CA ALA A 266 -6.84 -7.42 30.85
C ALA A 266 -6.25 -6.37 31.82
N GLY A 267 -4.94 -6.20 31.88
CA GLY A 267 -4.22 -5.19 32.66
C GLY A 267 -3.81 -3.99 31.81
#